data_c8532b49f78986e81705dd0d3273d06b
#
_entry.id   c8532b49f78986e81705dd0d3273d06b
#
_cell.length_a   1.000
_cell.length_b   1.000
_cell.length_c   1.000
_cell.angle_alpha   90.00
_cell.angle_beta   90.00
_cell.angle_gamma   90.00
#
_symmetry.space_group_name_H-M   'P 1'
#
loop_
_entity.id
_entity.type
_entity.pdbx_description
1 polymer ?
#
loop_
_entity_poly.entity_id
_entity_poly.type
_entity_poly.pdbx_seq_one_letter_code
_entity_poly.pdbx_strand_id
1 'polypeptide(L)'
;MSKRNLTLLTDLYELTMMQGYYEKGQNENVIFDVFFRQNPCNNGYSVCAGLDQVIDYIKNLHFTYDDVDYLRGLGIFKEDFLHYLSGFHFSGDIYAIPEGPVVFPKDTLMNVVAQIMKAKLV
;
A
#
# COMPACT_ATOMS: atom_id res chain seq x y z
N MET A 1 22.61 -7.39 -3.00
CA MET A 1 21.35 -8.09 -2.69
C MET A 1 20.26 -7.58 -3.62
N SER A 2 19.58 -8.46 -4.37
CA SER A 2 18.41 -8.05 -5.11
C SER A 2 17.32 -7.65 -4.13
N LYS A 3 16.74 -6.46 -4.28
CA LYS A 3 15.61 -6.04 -3.47
C LYS A 3 14.43 -6.96 -3.75
N ARG A 4 13.82 -7.52 -2.70
CA ARG A 4 12.60 -8.30 -2.84
C ARG A 4 11.47 -7.42 -3.33
N ASN A 5 10.76 -7.87 -4.35
CA ASN A 5 9.48 -7.26 -4.70
C ASN A 5 8.43 -7.68 -3.65
N LEU A 6 7.92 -6.72 -2.91
CA LEU A 6 6.95 -6.94 -1.84
C LEU A 6 5.50 -6.61 -2.25
N THR A 7 5.26 -6.42 -3.54
CA THR A 7 3.96 -5.97 -4.05
C THR A 7 2.80 -6.90 -3.65
N LEU A 8 3.04 -8.22 -3.59
CA LEU A 8 2.05 -9.18 -3.12
C LEU A 8 2.05 -9.41 -1.60
N LEU A 9 2.88 -8.70 -0.84
CA LEU A 9 2.82 -8.72 0.62
C LEU A 9 1.72 -7.77 1.10
N THR A 10 0.49 -8.12 0.76
CA THR A 10 -0.72 -7.39 1.12
C THR A 10 -1.85 -8.37 1.39
N ASP A 11 -2.90 -7.90 2.03
CA ASP A 11 -4.09 -8.72 2.24
C ASP A 11 -4.87 -8.89 0.93
N LEU A 12 -5.36 -10.10 0.69
CA LEU A 12 -6.08 -10.41 -0.55
C LEU A 12 -7.31 -9.50 -0.76
N TYR A 13 -7.98 -9.12 0.34
CA TYR A 13 -9.16 -8.27 0.25
C TYR A 13 -8.87 -6.87 -0.33
N GLU A 14 -7.65 -6.37 -0.21
CA GLU A 14 -7.27 -5.10 -0.81
C GLU A 14 -7.36 -5.17 -2.35
N LEU A 15 -6.89 -6.27 -2.93
CA LEU A 15 -6.96 -6.50 -4.38
C LEU A 15 -8.40 -6.74 -4.85
N THR A 16 -9.20 -7.49 -4.10
CA THR A 16 -10.60 -7.73 -4.46
C THR A 16 -11.44 -6.45 -4.37
N MET A 17 -11.17 -5.59 -3.38
CA MET A 17 -11.79 -4.27 -3.30
C MET A 17 -11.35 -3.36 -4.46
N MET A 18 -10.07 -3.37 -4.83
CA MET A 18 -9.57 -2.64 -6.00
C MET A 18 -10.29 -3.07 -7.28
N GLN A 19 -10.50 -4.36 -7.48
CA GLN A 19 -11.27 -4.86 -8.61
C GLN A 19 -12.70 -4.31 -8.62
N GLY A 20 -13.35 -4.25 -7.45
CA GLY A 20 -14.67 -3.67 -7.31
C GLY A 20 -14.72 -2.19 -7.73
N TYR A 21 -13.73 -1.40 -7.31
CA TYR A 21 -13.61 0.00 -7.75
C TYR A 21 -13.34 0.12 -9.24
N TYR A 22 -12.45 -0.72 -9.76
CA TYR A 22 -12.12 -0.77 -11.19
C TYR A 22 -13.37 -1.05 -12.05
N GLU A 23 -14.15 -2.07 -11.69
CA GLU A 23 -15.36 -2.45 -12.43
C GLU A 23 -16.43 -1.37 -12.42
N LYS A 24 -16.54 -0.63 -11.32
CA LYS A 24 -17.51 0.45 -11.17
C LYS A 24 -17.02 1.80 -11.71
N GLY A 25 -15.80 1.87 -12.19
CA GLY A 25 -15.17 3.12 -12.62
C GLY A 25 -14.99 4.13 -11.48
N GLN A 26 -14.95 3.67 -10.23
CA GLN A 26 -14.78 4.50 -9.05
C GLN A 26 -13.30 4.58 -8.68
N ASN A 27 -12.67 5.71 -8.95
CA ASN A 27 -11.27 5.92 -8.63
C ASN A 27 -11.06 7.36 -8.12
N GLU A 28 -11.83 7.73 -7.14
CA GLU A 28 -11.80 9.06 -6.52
C GLU A 28 -10.53 9.25 -5.69
N ASN A 29 -10.13 10.49 -5.50
CA ASN A 29 -9.04 10.85 -4.60
C ASN A 29 -9.49 10.65 -3.15
N VAL A 30 -8.62 10.01 -2.38
CA VAL A 30 -8.82 9.74 -0.96
C VAL A 30 -7.59 10.16 -0.17
N ILE A 31 -7.77 10.31 1.13
CA ILE A 31 -6.70 10.53 2.09
C ILE A 31 -6.76 9.39 3.09
N PHE A 32 -5.70 8.58 3.16
CA PHE A 32 -5.56 7.52 4.15
C PHE A 32 -4.53 7.92 5.20
N ASP A 33 -4.88 7.68 6.46
CA ASP A 33 -4.00 7.88 7.59
C ASP A 33 -3.36 6.56 8.00
N VAL A 34 -2.04 6.56 8.13
CA VAL A 34 -1.29 5.42 8.66
C VAL A 34 -0.96 5.72 10.13
N PHE A 35 -1.37 4.83 11.01
CA PHE A 35 -1.11 4.92 12.45
C PHE A 35 -0.98 3.53 13.06
N PHE A 36 -0.42 3.45 14.26
CA PHE A 36 -0.36 2.21 15.03
C PHE A 36 -1.31 2.27 16.23
N ARG A 37 -1.79 1.13 16.67
CA ARG A 37 -2.85 1.03 17.68
C ARG A 37 -2.33 0.96 19.11
N GLN A 38 -1.19 0.31 19.31
CA GLN A 38 -0.61 0.05 20.62
C GLN A 38 0.91 0.11 20.55
N ASN A 39 1.53 0.57 21.65
CA ASN A 39 2.98 0.49 21.76
C ASN A 39 3.43 -0.98 21.86
N PRO A 40 4.53 -1.35 21.18
CA PRO A 40 5.14 -2.66 21.36
C PRO A 40 5.56 -2.86 22.83
N CYS A 41 5.44 -4.09 23.31
CA CYS A 41 5.91 -4.50 24.64
C CYS A 41 5.35 -3.68 25.83
N ASN A 42 4.16 -3.10 25.67
CA ASN A 42 3.54 -2.24 26.69
C ASN A 42 4.40 -1.04 27.11
N ASN A 43 5.27 -0.56 26.22
CA ASN A 43 6.07 0.64 26.45
C ASN A 43 5.18 1.90 26.50
N GLY A 44 5.72 2.98 27.10
CA GLY A 44 5.00 4.25 27.20
C GLY A 44 5.01 5.08 25.91
N TYR A 45 5.90 4.76 24.96
CA TYR A 45 6.05 5.48 23.68
C TYR A 45 6.71 4.59 22.65
N SER A 46 6.71 5.06 21.40
CA SER A 46 7.47 4.45 20.29
C SER A 46 8.32 5.52 19.59
N VAL A 47 9.33 5.08 18.84
CA VAL A 47 10.16 5.97 18.02
C VAL A 47 9.75 5.75 16.57
N CYS A 48 9.46 6.84 15.86
CA CYS A 48 9.09 6.78 14.44
C CYS A 48 10.31 6.34 13.61
N ALA A 49 10.17 5.23 12.91
CA ALA A 49 11.21 4.66 12.06
C ALA A 49 10.60 3.86 10.90
N GLY A 50 11.33 3.77 9.78
CA GLY A 50 10.90 2.96 8.63
C GLY A 50 10.39 3.76 7.43
N LEU A 51 10.39 5.09 7.49
CA LEU A 51 9.91 5.93 6.39
C LEU A 51 10.71 5.69 5.09
N ASP A 52 12.03 5.56 5.17
CA ASP A 52 12.88 5.32 3.99
C ASP A 52 12.52 4.00 3.29
N GLN A 53 12.21 2.96 4.08
CA GLN A 53 11.76 1.66 3.55
C GLN A 53 10.39 1.77 2.88
N VAL A 54 9.48 2.54 3.44
CA VAL A 54 8.16 2.79 2.86
C VAL A 54 8.29 3.53 1.53
N ILE A 55 9.12 4.58 1.49
CA ILE A 55 9.38 5.36 0.26
C ILE A 55 9.98 4.45 -0.82
N ASP A 56 10.95 3.63 -0.45
CA ASP A 56 11.56 2.68 -1.39
C ASP A 56 10.55 1.65 -1.92
N TYR A 57 9.68 1.12 -1.05
CA TYR A 57 8.59 0.25 -1.44
C TYR A 57 7.64 0.94 -2.45
N ILE A 58 7.17 2.15 -2.14
CA ILE A 58 6.24 2.89 -2.98
C ILE A 58 6.83 3.19 -4.36
N LYS A 59 8.11 3.60 -4.40
CA LYS A 59 8.81 3.90 -5.66
C LYS A 59 9.00 2.67 -6.55
N ASN A 60 9.11 1.50 -5.95
CA ASN A 60 9.35 0.24 -6.66
C ASN A 60 8.09 -0.64 -6.77
N LEU A 61 6.95 -0.15 -6.32
CA LEU A 61 5.68 -0.88 -6.34
C LEU A 61 5.24 -1.18 -7.77
N HIS A 62 5.27 -2.45 -8.14
CA HIS A 62 4.85 -2.92 -9.46
C HIS A 62 4.52 -4.41 -9.42
N PHE A 63 3.59 -4.84 -10.26
CA PHE A 63 3.25 -6.25 -10.44
C PHE A 63 4.09 -6.83 -11.56
N THR A 64 4.87 -7.87 -11.27
CA THR A 64 5.60 -8.63 -12.27
C THR A 64 4.66 -9.54 -13.07
N TYR A 65 5.16 -10.12 -14.17
CA TYR A 65 4.42 -11.13 -14.90
C TYR A 65 4.03 -12.31 -13.99
N ASP A 66 4.94 -12.78 -13.17
CA ASP A 66 4.70 -13.90 -12.25
C ASP A 66 3.66 -13.56 -11.20
N ASP A 67 3.65 -12.32 -10.68
CA ASP A 67 2.63 -11.84 -9.74
C ASP A 67 1.24 -11.87 -10.38
N VAL A 68 1.12 -11.35 -11.59
CA VAL A 68 -0.15 -11.33 -12.33
C VAL A 68 -0.62 -12.75 -12.67
N ASP A 69 0.30 -13.62 -13.07
CA ASP A 69 -0.02 -15.01 -13.36
C ASP A 69 -0.47 -15.78 -12.12
N TYR A 70 0.18 -15.55 -10.99
CA TYR A 70 -0.27 -16.08 -9.70
C TYR A 70 -1.71 -15.63 -9.37
N LEU A 71 -2.01 -14.34 -9.49
CA LEU A 71 -3.35 -13.81 -9.25
C LEU A 71 -4.38 -14.39 -10.22
N ARG A 72 -4.01 -14.59 -11.48
CA ARG A 72 -4.86 -15.26 -12.49
C ARG A 72 -5.21 -16.68 -12.05
N GLY A 73 -4.25 -17.40 -11.49
CA GLY A 73 -4.44 -18.75 -10.99
C GLY A 73 -5.44 -18.89 -9.85
N LEU A 74 -5.70 -17.80 -9.09
CA LEU A 74 -6.72 -17.80 -8.03
C LEU A 74 -8.15 -17.87 -8.57
N GLY A 75 -8.38 -17.52 -9.83
CA GLY A 75 -9.69 -17.62 -10.48
C GLY A 75 -10.74 -16.62 -10.03
N ILE A 76 -10.35 -15.56 -9.29
CA ILE A 76 -11.28 -14.55 -8.74
C ILE A 76 -11.10 -13.17 -9.38
N PHE A 77 -10.08 -12.99 -10.22
CA PHE A 77 -9.79 -11.71 -10.90
C PHE A 77 -10.09 -11.79 -12.40
N LYS A 78 -10.69 -10.74 -12.93
CA LYS A 78 -10.97 -10.60 -14.36
C LYS A 78 -9.73 -10.16 -15.13
N GLU A 79 -9.62 -10.57 -16.40
CA GLU A 79 -8.45 -10.28 -17.22
C GLU A 79 -8.20 -8.78 -17.44
N ASP A 80 -9.24 -7.97 -17.58
CA ASP A 80 -9.10 -6.52 -17.73
C ASP A 80 -8.50 -5.87 -16.46
N PHE A 81 -8.90 -6.31 -15.28
CA PHE A 81 -8.29 -5.87 -14.00
C PHE A 81 -6.84 -6.35 -13.87
N LEU A 82 -6.54 -7.60 -14.23
CA LEU A 82 -5.18 -8.13 -14.24
C LEU A 82 -4.28 -7.35 -15.21
N HIS A 83 -4.81 -6.97 -16.36
CA HIS A 83 -4.10 -6.09 -17.29
C HIS A 83 -3.82 -4.71 -16.70
N TYR A 84 -4.79 -4.13 -15.99
CA TYR A 84 -4.59 -2.89 -15.23
C TYR A 84 -3.46 -3.02 -14.21
N LEU A 85 -3.41 -4.12 -13.43
CA LEU A 85 -2.35 -4.37 -12.47
C LEU A 85 -0.97 -4.48 -13.13
N SER A 86 -0.88 -5.06 -14.31
CA SER A 86 0.41 -5.20 -15.03
C SER A 86 1.08 -3.87 -15.35
N GLY A 87 0.32 -2.79 -15.49
CA GLY A 87 0.81 -1.43 -15.70
C GLY A 87 0.76 -0.55 -14.44
N PHE A 88 0.51 -1.15 -13.27
CA PHE A 88 0.34 -0.41 -12.04
C PHE A 88 1.64 0.24 -11.57
N HIS A 89 1.53 1.50 -11.19
CA HIS A 89 2.56 2.23 -10.44
C HIS A 89 1.86 3.21 -9.49
N PHE A 90 2.48 3.50 -8.38
CA PHE A 90 1.95 4.50 -7.46
C PHE A 90 2.04 5.90 -8.08
N SER A 91 0.97 6.66 -7.92
CA SER A 91 0.94 8.10 -8.21
C SER A 91 0.08 8.78 -7.15
N GLY A 92 0.62 9.79 -6.52
CA GLY A 92 -0.02 10.49 -5.41
C GLY A 92 1.02 11.17 -4.54
N ASP A 93 0.56 11.71 -3.42
CA ASP A 93 1.39 12.44 -2.47
C ASP A 93 1.45 11.73 -1.13
N ILE A 94 2.61 11.75 -0.50
CA ILE A 94 2.85 11.21 0.83
C ILE A 94 3.33 12.33 1.73
N TYR A 95 2.64 12.51 2.85
CA TYR A 95 3.03 13.42 3.94
C TYR A 95 3.33 12.57 5.15
N ALA A 96 4.51 12.68 5.72
CA ALA A 96 4.95 11.80 6.79
C ALA A 96 5.74 12.53 7.86
N ILE A 97 5.68 11.99 9.09
CA ILE A 97 6.59 12.37 10.16
C ILE A 97 7.99 11.87 9.78
N PRO A 98 9.03 12.70 9.92
CA PRO A 98 10.41 12.24 9.69
C PRO A 98 10.80 11.14 10.69
N GLU A 99 11.83 10.37 10.36
CA GLU A 99 12.35 9.37 11.28
C GLU A 99 13.01 10.01 12.51
N GLY A 100 12.84 9.37 13.67
CA GLY A 100 13.49 9.71 14.93
C GLY A 100 12.61 10.31 16.02
N PRO A 101 11.55 11.08 15.75
CA PRO A 101 10.67 11.60 16.81
C PRO A 101 9.97 10.51 17.61
N VAL A 102 9.68 10.83 18.87
CA VAL A 102 8.79 10.03 19.72
C VAL A 102 7.36 10.20 19.25
N VAL A 103 6.65 9.09 19.15
CA VAL A 103 5.25 9.02 18.72
C VAL A 103 4.44 8.14 19.67
N PHE A 104 3.14 8.37 19.70
CA PHE A 104 2.21 7.66 20.57
C PHE A 104 1.15 6.91 19.73
N PRO A 105 0.50 5.88 20.30
CA PRO A 105 -0.58 5.20 19.63
C PRO A 105 -1.63 6.17 19.08
N LYS A 106 -2.08 5.90 17.87
CA LYS A 106 -3.05 6.70 17.10
C LYS A 106 -2.52 8.03 16.56
N ASP A 107 -1.27 8.40 16.82
CA ASP A 107 -0.65 9.51 16.08
C ASP A 107 -0.61 9.18 14.60
N THR A 108 -0.96 10.13 13.74
CA THR A 108 -0.84 9.96 12.29
C THR A 108 0.63 9.99 11.90
N LEU A 109 1.17 8.86 11.49
CA LEU A 109 2.56 8.73 11.05
C LEU A 109 2.75 9.20 9.60
N MET A 110 1.74 8.95 8.78
CA MET A 110 1.78 9.25 7.36
C MET A 110 0.37 9.47 6.82
N ASN A 111 0.21 10.42 5.90
CA ASN A 111 -0.98 10.55 5.06
C ASN A 111 -0.65 10.12 3.63
N VAL A 112 -1.51 9.34 3.04
CA VAL A 112 -1.46 8.94 1.63
C VAL A 112 -2.58 9.65 0.91
N VAL A 113 -2.24 10.55 -0.01
CA VAL A 113 -3.20 11.31 -0.84
C VAL A 113 -3.10 10.82 -2.26
N ALA A 114 -4.03 9.99 -2.69
CA ALA A 114 -4.00 9.36 -4.01
C ALA A 114 -5.39 8.94 -4.45
N GLN A 115 -5.50 8.50 -5.70
CA GLN A 115 -6.68 7.77 -6.14
C GLN A 115 -6.83 6.48 -5.32
N ILE A 116 -8.07 6.10 -5.01
CA ILE A 116 -8.36 5.00 -4.06
C ILE A 116 -7.66 3.70 -4.41
N MET A 117 -7.61 3.30 -5.69
CA MET A 117 -6.92 2.09 -6.10
C MET A 117 -5.40 2.17 -5.91
N LYS A 118 -4.82 3.37 -5.97
CA LYS A 118 -3.39 3.60 -5.70
C LYS A 118 -3.10 3.58 -4.20
N ALA A 119 -3.96 4.21 -3.41
CA ALA A 119 -3.80 4.30 -1.96
C ALA A 119 -3.95 2.96 -1.24
N LYS A 120 -4.72 2.02 -1.81
CA LYS A 120 -5.00 0.71 -1.24
C LYS A 120 -3.77 -0.17 -1.02
N LEU A 121 -2.72 0.02 -1.79
CA LEU A 121 -1.49 -0.80 -1.71
C LEU A 121 -0.36 -0.13 -0.91
N VAL A 122 -0.61 1.00 -0.32
CA VAL A 122 0.32 1.70 0.58
C VAL A 122 -0.15 1.59 2.02
#